data_e5dccb190d6c907289abc46c749f0352
#
_entry.id   e5dccb190d6c907289abc46c749f0352
#
_cell.length_a   1.000
_cell.length_b   1.000
_cell.length_c   1.000
_cell.angle_alpha   90.00
_cell.angle_beta   90.00
_cell.angle_gamma   90.00
#
_symmetry.space_group_name_H-M   'P 1'
#
loop_
_entity.id
_entity.type
_entity.pdbx_description
1 polymer ?
#
loop_
_entity_poly.entity_id
_entity_poly.type
_entity_poly.pdbx_seq_one_letter_code
_entity_poly.pdbx_strand_id
1 'polypeptide(L)'
;AFTSAQKAVSFAAQNGILGSVVYENSVGGARVYTAGVSPSTSLADQSLDGFLCLRSLATGRDTVSGATLQGTLAGQSVRVRAGMAEVAASGKLNGKPAIIVHGRSDTLIPVNHASRAYLGLNAAVEGTNSQLRYIEVTNANHFDSFSSALPTLIVPLHVYLNRALDAMHAHLTTRQALPPSQVVRTVTRADASTLITNVNVPAIAATPAAGNVISVTGTQVDIPN
;
A
#
# COMPACT_ATOMS: atom_id res chain seq x y z
N ALA A 1 -21.62 10.54 8.15
CA ALA A 1 -21.12 9.23 8.57
C ALA A 1 -22.00 8.14 7.93
N PHE A 2 -21.36 7.16 7.28
CA PHE A 2 -22.11 6.02 6.70
C PHE A 2 -22.61 5.12 7.83
N THR A 3 -23.81 4.56 7.66
CA THR A 3 -24.25 3.44 8.50
C THR A 3 -23.35 2.22 8.25
N SER A 4 -23.35 1.25 9.14
CA SER A 4 -22.56 0.02 8.98
C SER A 4 -22.87 -0.71 7.67
N ALA A 5 -24.15 -0.84 7.34
CA ALA A 5 -24.58 -1.44 6.07
C ALA A 5 -24.15 -0.61 4.85
N GLN A 6 -24.19 0.72 4.93
CA GLN A 6 -23.71 1.60 3.85
C GLN A 6 -22.19 1.56 3.70
N LYS A 7 -21.44 1.47 4.80
CA LYS A 7 -19.99 1.26 4.75
C LYS A 7 -19.63 -0.07 4.11
N ALA A 8 -20.38 -1.10 4.45
CA ALA A 8 -20.24 -2.44 3.92
C ALA A 8 -20.48 -2.49 2.42
N VAL A 9 -21.62 -1.95 1.97
CA VAL A 9 -21.98 -1.91 0.53
C VAL A 9 -21.03 -1.00 -0.24
N SER A 10 -20.65 0.16 0.30
CA SER A 10 -19.68 1.06 -0.34
C SER A 10 -18.32 0.43 -0.49
N PHE A 11 -17.84 -0.29 0.51
CA PHE A 11 -16.58 -1.01 0.46
C PHE A 11 -16.66 -2.17 -0.56
N ALA A 12 -17.73 -2.94 -0.58
CA ALA A 12 -17.96 -4.01 -1.54
C ALA A 12 -18.11 -3.48 -2.98
N ALA A 13 -18.81 -2.36 -3.17
CA ALA A 13 -19.02 -1.76 -4.49
C ALA A 13 -17.77 -1.11 -5.08
N GLN A 14 -16.94 -0.49 -4.24
CA GLN A 14 -15.68 0.14 -4.69
C GLN A 14 -14.60 -0.87 -5.05
N ASN A 15 -14.71 -2.06 -4.54
CA ASN A 15 -13.76 -3.13 -4.75
C ASN A 15 -14.53 -4.31 -5.37
N GLY A 16 -15.01 -4.18 -6.60
CA GLY A 16 -15.60 -5.30 -7.35
C GLY A 16 -14.73 -6.56 -7.45
N ILE A 17 -13.53 -6.50 -6.88
CA ILE A 17 -12.58 -7.58 -6.68
C ILE A 17 -12.57 -8.05 -5.20
N LEU A 18 -13.43 -7.53 -4.34
CA LEU A 18 -13.47 -7.91 -2.92
C LEU A 18 -13.87 -9.36 -2.67
N GLY A 19 -14.43 -10.01 -3.67
CA GLY A 19 -14.46 -11.47 -3.67
C GLY A 19 -13.06 -12.09 -3.68
N SER A 20 -12.00 -11.31 -3.92
CA SER A 20 -10.61 -11.75 -3.90
C SER A 20 -9.78 -11.17 -2.74
N VAL A 21 -10.22 -10.12 -2.07
CA VAL A 21 -9.72 -9.79 -0.72
C VAL A 21 -10.39 -10.75 0.24
N VAL A 22 -10.04 -11.99 0.07
CA VAL A 22 -10.43 -13.03 0.96
C VAL A 22 -9.77 -12.76 2.27
N TYR A 23 -10.58 -12.58 3.29
CA TYR A 23 -10.14 -12.82 4.65
C TYR A 23 -9.61 -14.24 4.72
N GLU A 24 -8.33 -14.36 4.50
CA GLU A 24 -7.60 -15.61 4.64
C GLU A 24 -7.38 -15.84 6.13
N ASN A 25 -8.21 -16.64 6.74
CA ASN A 25 -8.06 -17.05 8.14
C ASN A 25 -7.25 -18.36 8.26
N SER A 26 -6.73 -18.90 7.15
CA SER A 26 -5.91 -20.09 7.16
C SER A 26 -4.43 -19.71 7.27
N VAL A 27 -3.81 -20.08 8.36
CA VAL A 27 -2.36 -20.10 8.46
C VAL A 27 -1.84 -21.26 7.60
N GLY A 28 -1.52 -20.95 6.34
CA GLY A 28 -0.90 -21.89 5.42
C GLY A 28 -1.84 -22.85 4.71
N GLY A 29 -3.09 -22.50 4.45
CA GLY A 29 -3.98 -23.46 3.88
C GLY A 29 -5.10 -22.99 2.96
N ALA A 30 -6.10 -23.81 2.84
CA ALA A 30 -7.22 -23.60 1.95
C ALA A 30 -8.17 -22.53 2.49
N ARG A 31 -8.74 -21.76 1.58
CA ARG A 31 -9.84 -20.84 1.87
C ARG A 31 -11.00 -21.58 2.53
N VAL A 32 -11.41 -21.16 3.70
CA VAL A 32 -12.65 -21.65 4.29
C VAL A 32 -13.78 -20.73 3.82
N TYR A 33 -14.45 -21.14 2.74
CA TYR A 33 -15.74 -20.55 2.39
C TYR A 33 -16.81 -21.11 3.32
N THR A 34 -17.29 -20.31 4.22
CA THR A 34 -18.58 -20.59 4.82
C THR A 34 -19.66 -19.98 3.93
N ALA A 35 -20.52 -20.83 3.38
CA ALA A 35 -21.70 -20.41 2.65
C ALA A 35 -22.73 -19.79 3.65
N GLY A 36 -22.37 -18.70 4.27
CA GLY A 36 -23.21 -17.99 5.22
C GLY A 36 -23.65 -16.65 4.65
N VAL A 37 -24.77 -16.17 5.13
CA VAL A 37 -25.26 -14.83 4.85
C VAL A 37 -24.59 -13.86 5.83
N SER A 38 -24.00 -12.78 5.31
CA SER A 38 -23.46 -11.70 6.14
C SER A 38 -24.57 -11.06 6.96
N PRO A 39 -24.48 -11.01 8.30
CA PRO A 39 -25.44 -10.28 9.12
C PRO A 39 -25.52 -8.79 8.81
N SER A 40 -24.42 -8.19 8.33
CA SER A 40 -24.36 -6.76 8.05
C SER A 40 -24.97 -6.38 6.71
N THR A 41 -24.87 -7.23 5.70
CA THR A 41 -25.26 -6.92 4.31
C THR A 41 -26.41 -7.76 3.80
N SER A 42 -26.75 -8.87 4.47
CA SER A 42 -27.69 -9.88 4.01
C SER A 42 -27.28 -10.55 2.68
N LEU A 43 -26.03 -10.43 2.27
CA LEU A 43 -25.46 -11.06 1.09
C LEU A 43 -24.68 -12.32 1.46
N ALA A 44 -24.54 -13.24 0.52
CA ALA A 44 -23.72 -14.45 0.67
C ALA A 44 -22.20 -14.11 0.66
N ASP A 45 -21.76 -13.32 1.62
CA ASP A 45 -20.36 -12.93 1.82
C ASP A 45 -20.16 -12.55 3.29
N GLN A 46 -19.27 -13.23 3.99
CA GLN A 46 -18.91 -12.95 5.39
C GLN A 46 -17.59 -12.21 5.55
N SER A 47 -16.85 -11.96 4.48
CA SER A 47 -15.54 -11.30 4.52
C SER A 47 -15.63 -9.95 5.20
N LEU A 48 -16.70 -9.22 4.96
CA LEU A 48 -16.92 -7.90 5.53
C LEU A 48 -17.17 -7.93 7.04
N ASP A 49 -17.96 -8.88 7.52
CA ASP A 49 -18.20 -9.01 8.97
C ASP A 49 -16.91 -9.39 9.68
N GLY A 50 -16.10 -10.27 9.09
CA GLY A 50 -14.76 -10.59 9.56
C GLY A 50 -13.86 -9.36 9.63
N PHE A 51 -13.88 -8.53 8.59
CA PHE A 51 -13.11 -7.30 8.53
C PHE A 51 -13.56 -6.27 9.59
N LEU A 52 -14.86 -6.08 9.78
CA LEU A 52 -15.42 -5.21 10.82
C LEU A 52 -15.06 -5.71 12.21
N CYS A 53 -15.10 -7.03 12.42
CA CYS A 53 -14.68 -7.65 13.68
C CYS A 53 -13.19 -7.42 13.93
N LEU A 54 -12.32 -7.68 12.97
CA LEU A 54 -10.86 -7.43 13.10
C LEU A 54 -10.57 -5.98 13.41
N ARG A 55 -11.22 -5.05 12.72
CA ARG A 55 -11.06 -3.62 13.00
C ARG A 55 -11.52 -3.28 14.42
N SER A 56 -12.63 -3.85 14.88
CA SER A 56 -13.11 -3.66 16.25
C SER A 56 -12.09 -4.15 17.27
N LEU A 57 -11.52 -5.34 17.04
CA LEU A 57 -10.48 -5.90 17.92
C LEU A 57 -9.19 -5.05 17.89
N ALA A 58 -8.79 -4.56 16.71
CA ALA A 58 -7.59 -3.72 16.58
C ALA A 58 -7.74 -2.35 17.23
N THR A 59 -8.95 -1.80 17.27
CA THR A 59 -9.20 -0.47 17.84
C THR A 59 -9.67 -0.49 19.30
N GLY A 60 -10.16 -1.63 19.78
CA GLY A 60 -10.82 -1.76 21.08
C GLY A 60 -12.22 -1.18 21.12
N ARG A 61 -12.77 -0.82 19.96
CA ARG A 61 -14.11 -0.23 19.81
C ARG A 61 -14.88 -0.96 18.73
N ASP A 62 -16.14 -1.22 18.97
CA ASP A 62 -17.04 -1.74 17.95
C ASP A 62 -17.07 -0.78 16.75
N THR A 63 -16.76 -1.31 15.57
CA THR A 63 -16.62 -0.50 14.34
C THR A 63 -17.93 0.12 13.88
N VAL A 64 -19.04 -0.49 14.29
CA VAL A 64 -20.40 -0.10 13.89
C VAL A 64 -20.97 0.96 14.85
N SER A 65 -21.01 0.63 16.13
CA SER A 65 -21.61 1.49 17.16
C SER A 65 -20.65 2.51 17.75
N GLY A 66 -19.34 2.30 17.60
CA GLY A 66 -18.30 3.10 18.25
C GLY A 66 -18.13 2.80 19.74
N ALA A 67 -18.93 1.89 20.32
CA ALA A 67 -18.87 1.52 21.71
C ALA A 67 -17.56 0.82 22.08
N THR A 68 -17.04 1.05 23.28
CA THR A 68 -15.88 0.31 23.79
C THR A 68 -16.22 -1.18 23.95
N LEU A 69 -15.35 -2.06 23.47
CA LEU A 69 -15.54 -3.51 23.61
C LEU A 69 -15.53 -3.92 25.07
N GLN A 70 -16.38 -4.88 25.40
CA GLN A 70 -16.55 -5.39 26.76
C GLN A 70 -16.35 -6.92 26.82
N GLY A 71 -16.19 -7.47 28.00
CA GLY A 71 -16.11 -8.90 28.23
C GLY A 71 -15.03 -9.62 27.42
N THR A 72 -15.37 -10.73 26.81
CA THR A 72 -14.45 -11.57 26.03
C THR A 72 -13.82 -10.82 24.86
N LEU A 73 -14.58 -9.98 24.16
CA LEU A 73 -14.07 -9.18 23.02
C LEU A 73 -13.03 -8.15 23.47
N ALA A 74 -13.19 -7.55 24.66
CA ALA A 74 -12.18 -6.66 25.21
C ALA A 74 -10.86 -7.41 25.49
N GLY A 75 -10.93 -8.60 26.05
CA GLY A 75 -9.76 -9.46 26.28
C GLY A 75 -9.07 -9.88 24.97
N GLN A 76 -9.84 -10.22 23.95
CA GLN A 76 -9.31 -10.52 22.62
C GLN A 76 -8.66 -9.29 21.99
N SER A 77 -9.28 -8.11 22.12
CA SER A 77 -8.73 -6.85 21.61
C SER A 77 -7.37 -6.54 22.25
N VAL A 78 -7.21 -6.74 23.54
CA VAL A 78 -5.91 -6.55 24.21
C VAL A 78 -4.83 -7.42 23.60
N ARG A 79 -5.11 -8.70 23.34
CA ARG A 79 -4.16 -9.62 22.70
C ARG A 79 -3.84 -9.23 21.26
N VAL A 80 -4.85 -8.87 20.46
CA VAL A 80 -4.65 -8.43 19.07
C VAL A 80 -3.77 -7.18 19.03
N ARG A 81 -4.05 -6.20 19.90
CA ARG A 81 -3.27 -4.97 19.96
C ARG A 81 -1.83 -5.20 20.44
N ALA A 82 -1.63 -6.12 21.37
CA ALA A 82 -0.29 -6.51 21.79
C ALA A 82 0.49 -7.15 20.63
N GLY A 83 -0.11 -8.12 19.91
CA GLY A 83 0.53 -8.72 18.73
C GLY A 83 0.80 -7.71 17.61
N MET A 84 -0.11 -6.76 17.37
CA MET A 84 0.15 -5.67 16.42
C MET A 84 1.35 -4.81 16.84
N ALA A 85 1.49 -4.53 18.12
CA ALA A 85 2.62 -3.74 18.64
C ALA A 85 3.96 -4.44 18.46
N GLU A 86 3.99 -5.78 18.56
CA GLU A 86 5.21 -6.59 18.36
C GLU A 86 5.75 -6.50 16.92
N VAL A 87 4.86 -6.34 15.93
CA VAL A 87 5.22 -6.29 14.50
C VAL A 87 5.10 -4.90 13.89
N ALA A 88 4.76 -3.89 14.69
CA ALA A 88 4.60 -2.53 14.20
C ALA A 88 5.91 -1.97 13.66
N ALA A 89 5.85 -1.38 12.47
CA ALA A 89 6.99 -0.70 11.89
C ALA A 89 7.41 0.48 12.78
N SER A 90 8.70 0.54 13.13
CA SER A 90 9.23 1.61 14.00
C SER A 90 9.49 2.92 13.27
N GLY A 91 9.60 2.88 11.94
CA GLY A 91 10.07 4.00 11.13
C GLY A 91 11.58 4.27 11.25
N LYS A 92 12.31 3.53 12.08
CA LYS A 92 13.75 3.75 12.30
C LYS A 92 14.59 2.98 11.28
N LEU A 93 15.30 3.71 10.45
CA LEU A 93 16.35 3.19 9.56
C LEU A 93 17.76 3.50 10.10
N ASN A 94 17.85 4.23 11.20
CA ASN A 94 19.11 4.68 11.83
C ASN A 94 20.02 5.44 10.85
N GLY A 95 19.42 6.33 10.04
CA GLY A 95 20.09 7.10 9.03
C GLY A 95 20.64 6.27 7.86
N LYS A 96 20.27 5.00 7.75
CA LYS A 96 20.71 4.18 6.61
C LYS A 96 19.93 4.55 5.35
N PRO A 97 20.60 4.61 4.19
CA PRO A 97 19.93 4.88 2.93
C PRO A 97 18.99 3.74 2.56
N ALA A 98 17.81 4.09 2.09
CA ALA A 98 16.82 3.14 1.60
C ALA A 98 16.04 3.74 0.44
N ILE A 99 15.60 2.91 -0.49
CA ILE A 99 14.71 3.30 -1.59
C ILE A 99 13.50 2.36 -1.56
N ILE A 100 12.31 2.93 -1.48
CA ILE A 100 11.06 2.20 -1.70
C ILE A 100 10.59 2.49 -3.12
N VAL A 101 10.30 1.45 -3.88
CA VAL A 101 9.65 1.54 -5.20
C VAL A 101 8.27 0.92 -5.09
N HIS A 102 7.22 1.68 -5.47
CA HIS A 102 5.85 1.19 -5.35
C HIS A 102 4.99 1.65 -6.53
N GLY A 103 4.17 0.76 -7.04
CA GLY A 103 3.20 1.06 -8.09
C GLY A 103 2.00 1.82 -7.55
N ARG A 104 1.67 2.98 -8.14
CA ARG A 104 0.51 3.78 -7.70
C ARG A 104 -0.82 3.03 -7.82
N SER A 105 -0.91 2.14 -8.81
CA SER A 105 -2.10 1.34 -9.08
C SER A 105 -2.09 -0.02 -8.38
N ASP A 106 -1.26 -0.19 -7.34
CA ASP A 106 -1.26 -1.41 -6.53
C ASP A 106 -2.58 -1.54 -5.76
N THR A 107 -3.37 -2.53 -6.15
CA THR A 107 -4.68 -2.80 -5.57
C THR A 107 -4.64 -3.85 -4.46
N LEU A 108 -3.52 -4.58 -4.33
CA LEU A 108 -3.30 -5.53 -3.25
C LEU A 108 -2.74 -4.86 -1.99
N ILE A 109 -1.70 -4.06 -2.18
CA ILE A 109 -1.05 -3.30 -1.10
C ILE A 109 -1.21 -1.81 -1.42
N PRO A 110 -2.33 -1.18 -1.08
CA PRO A 110 -2.58 0.21 -1.42
C PRO A 110 -1.52 1.14 -0.86
N VAL A 111 -0.97 2.00 -1.71
CA VAL A 111 0.16 2.90 -1.40
C VAL A 111 -0.08 3.75 -0.14
N ASN A 112 -1.33 4.19 0.11
CA ASN A 112 -1.67 5.01 1.26
C ASN A 112 -1.48 4.29 2.60
N HIS A 113 -1.66 2.97 2.62
CA HIS A 113 -1.56 2.14 3.83
C HIS A 113 -0.21 1.42 3.95
N ALA A 114 0.68 1.64 3.00
CA ALA A 114 2.00 1.02 2.95
C ALA A 114 3.09 2.09 2.80
N SER A 115 3.58 2.32 1.59
CA SER A 115 4.77 3.12 1.34
C SER A 115 4.62 4.59 1.71
N ARG A 116 3.48 5.22 1.43
CA ARG A 116 3.22 6.61 1.80
C ARG A 116 3.16 6.77 3.32
N ALA A 117 2.47 5.85 4.00
CA ALA A 117 2.39 5.84 5.46
C ALA A 117 3.78 5.62 6.08
N TYR A 118 4.58 4.70 5.54
CA TYR A 118 5.93 4.44 6.04
C TYR A 118 6.88 5.62 5.80
N LEU A 119 6.77 6.31 4.65
CA LEU A 119 7.55 7.52 4.38
C LEU A 119 7.28 8.59 5.45
N GLY A 120 6.00 8.84 5.75
CA GLY A 120 5.60 9.78 6.79
C GLY A 120 6.07 9.36 8.18
N LEU A 121 5.97 8.08 8.51
CA LEU A 121 6.45 7.54 9.79
C LEU A 121 7.98 7.70 9.93
N ASN A 122 8.75 7.34 8.90
CA ASN A 122 10.20 7.48 8.93
C ASN A 122 10.61 8.96 9.07
N ALA A 123 9.97 9.85 8.32
CA ALA A 123 10.24 11.28 8.41
C ALA A 123 9.92 11.85 9.81
N ALA A 124 8.81 11.43 10.42
CA ALA A 124 8.46 11.83 11.77
C ALA A 124 9.44 11.33 12.83
N VAL A 125 10.03 10.15 12.62
CA VAL A 125 10.94 9.50 13.58
C VAL A 125 12.39 9.96 13.40
N GLU A 126 12.87 10.09 12.16
CA GLU A 126 14.27 10.40 11.86
C GLU A 126 14.50 11.87 11.47
N GLY A 127 13.46 12.60 11.10
CA GLY A 127 13.55 14.00 10.73
C GLY A 127 14.59 14.24 9.62
N THR A 128 15.50 15.17 9.84
CA THR A 128 16.57 15.53 8.91
C THR A 128 17.63 14.42 8.69
N ASN A 129 17.66 13.40 9.56
CA ASN A 129 18.57 12.25 9.42
C ASN A 129 18.02 11.18 8.46
N SER A 130 16.77 11.31 8.03
CA SER A 130 16.16 10.35 7.10
C SER A 130 16.87 10.35 5.76
N GLN A 131 17.34 9.18 5.33
CA GLN A 131 17.87 8.94 3.99
C GLN A 131 16.94 8.05 3.15
N LEU A 132 15.69 7.93 3.58
CA LEU A 132 14.67 7.20 2.82
C LEU A 132 14.27 7.98 1.57
N ARG A 133 14.19 7.27 0.44
CA ARG A 133 13.63 7.78 -0.82
C ARG A 133 12.44 6.94 -1.22
N TYR A 134 11.42 7.59 -1.74
CA TYR A 134 10.21 6.93 -2.21
C TYR A 134 9.96 7.23 -3.67
N ILE A 135 9.95 6.20 -4.50
CA ILE A 135 9.69 6.27 -5.94
C ILE A 135 8.33 5.66 -6.20
N GLU A 136 7.36 6.51 -6.50
CA GLU A 136 6.01 6.08 -6.82
C GLU A 136 5.83 6.07 -8.33
N VAL A 137 5.44 4.92 -8.89
CA VAL A 137 5.35 4.70 -10.33
C VAL A 137 3.88 4.67 -10.74
N THR A 138 3.46 5.60 -11.63
CA THR A 138 2.09 5.58 -12.16
C THR A 138 1.89 4.37 -13.06
N ASN A 139 0.64 3.90 -13.19
CA ASN A 139 0.26 2.76 -14.03
C ASN A 139 0.98 1.44 -13.70
N ALA A 140 1.67 1.34 -12.57
CA ALA A 140 2.28 0.10 -12.11
C ALA A 140 1.42 -0.54 -11.02
N ASN A 141 1.32 -1.88 -11.06
CA ASN A 141 0.54 -2.68 -10.12
C ASN A 141 1.47 -3.57 -9.27
N HIS A 142 0.89 -4.42 -8.42
CA HIS A 142 1.60 -5.33 -7.54
C HIS A 142 2.39 -6.40 -8.31
N PHE A 143 1.79 -6.95 -9.36
CA PHE A 143 2.40 -8.00 -10.18
C PHE A 143 2.69 -7.53 -11.60
N ASP A 144 3.94 -7.66 -12.02
CA ASP A 144 4.36 -7.36 -13.38
C ASP A 144 3.75 -8.30 -14.43
N SER A 145 3.34 -9.51 -14.04
CA SER A 145 2.61 -10.42 -14.91
C SER A 145 1.33 -9.82 -15.48
N PHE A 146 0.71 -8.88 -14.78
CA PHE A 146 -0.45 -8.14 -15.29
C PHE A 146 -0.11 -7.21 -16.47
N SER A 147 1.14 -6.85 -16.67
CA SER A 147 1.56 -6.02 -17.82
C SER A 147 1.40 -6.73 -19.16
N SER A 148 1.37 -8.06 -19.19
CA SER A 148 1.06 -8.84 -20.40
C SER A 148 -0.44 -9.03 -20.61
N ALA A 149 -1.21 -9.19 -19.50
CA ALA A 149 -2.66 -9.34 -19.56
C ALA A 149 -3.40 -8.01 -19.80
N LEU A 150 -2.85 -6.90 -19.28
CA LEU A 150 -3.42 -5.57 -19.33
C LEU A 150 -2.40 -4.55 -19.91
N PRO A 151 -1.91 -4.76 -21.14
CA PRO A 151 -0.78 -4.03 -21.70
C PRO A 151 -1.03 -2.54 -21.87
N THR A 152 -2.29 -2.13 -22.04
CA THR A 152 -2.71 -0.73 -22.24
C THR A 152 -3.01 -0.02 -20.90
N LEU A 153 -2.93 -0.72 -19.77
CA LEU A 153 -3.26 -0.18 -18.46
C LEU A 153 -2.08 -0.22 -17.49
N ILE A 154 -1.16 -1.18 -17.67
CA ILE A 154 -0.10 -1.46 -16.70
C ILE A 154 1.28 -1.44 -17.35
N VAL A 155 2.24 -0.83 -16.65
CA VAL A 155 3.66 -0.86 -16.96
C VAL A 155 4.41 -1.76 -15.97
N PRO A 156 5.55 -2.38 -16.36
CA PRO A 156 6.30 -3.25 -15.47
C PRO A 156 7.04 -2.46 -14.37
N LEU A 157 6.83 -2.84 -13.13
CA LEU A 157 7.44 -2.22 -11.96
C LEU A 157 8.89 -2.64 -11.73
N HIS A 158 9.28 -3.87 -12.13
CA HIS A 158 10.64 -4.40 -11.92
C HIS A 158 11.73 -3.55 -12.58
N VAL A 159 11.39 -2.84 -13.67
CA VAL A 159 12.32 -1.89 -14.33
C VAL A 159 12.79 -0.82 -13.35
N TYR A 160 11.90 -0.36 -12.49
CA TYR A 160 12.21 0.66 -11.48
C TYR A 160 12.92 0.09 -10.26
N LEU A 161 12.64 -1.18 -9.92
CA LEU A 161 13.43 -1.89 -8.90
C LEU A 161 14.90 -1.99 -9.35
N ASN A 162 15.16 -2.40 -10.59
CA ASN A 162 16.52 -2.49 -11.12
C ASN A 162 17.23 -1.12 -11.10
N ARG A 163 16.56 -0.06 -11.56
CA ARG A 163 17.09 1.31 -11.51
C ARG A 163 17.37 1.81 -10.10
N ALA A 164 16.52 1.43 -9.14
CA ALA A 164 16.74 1.77 -7.74
C ALA A 164 17.92 1.01 -7.15
N LEU A 165 18.12 -0.25 -7.54
CA LEU A 165 19.30 -1.04 -7.17
C LEU A 165 20.59 -0.42 -7.74
N ASP A 166 20.59 -0.02 -9.00
CA ASP A 166 21.72 0.67 -9.63
C ASP A 166 22.05 1.99 -8.92
N ALA A 167 21.03 2.80 -8.62
CA ALA A 167 21.19 4.05 -7.88
C ALA A 167 21.75 3.82 -6.46
N MET A 168 21.26 2.80 -5.76
CA MET A 168 21.76 2.44 -4.44
C MET A 168 23.21 1.92 -4.52
N HIS A 169 23.53 1.08 -5.48
CA HIS A 169 24.88 0.60 -5.70
C HIS A 169 25.85 1.78 -5.95
N ALA A 170 25.49 2.70 -6.86
CA ALA A 170 26.30 3.89 -7.11
C ALA A 170 26.47 4.76 -5.85
N HIS A 171 25.38 4.93 -5.07
CA HIS A 171 25.45 5.66 -3.80
C HIS A 171 26.43 5.04 -2.81
N LEU A 172 26.40 3.72 -2.64
CA LEU A 172 27.23 3.01 -1.69
C LEU A 172 28.71 2.95 -2.12
N THR A 173 28.97 2.86 -3.43
CA THR A 173 30.34 2.69 -3.96
C THR A 173 31.03 4.00 -4.31
N THR A 174 30.29 4.96 -4.89
CA THR A 174 30.86 6.22 -5.39
C THR A 174 30.36 7.47 -4.67
N ARG A 175 29.48 7.31 -3.67
CA ARG A 175 28.85 8.42 -2.96
C ARG A 175 27.94 9.30 -3.84
N GLN A 176 27.51 8.79 -4.99
CA GLN A 176 26.52 9.50 -5.80
C GLN A 176 25.25 9.76 -4.99
N ALA A 177 24.69 10.97 -5.09
CA ALA A 177 23.46 11.31 -4.38
C ALA A 177 22.30 10.42 -4.88
N LEU A 178 21.49 9.92 -3.95
CA LEU A 178 20.26 9.20 -4.28
C LEU A 178 19.25 10.17 -4.95
N PRO A 179 18.49 9.70 -5.94
CA PRO A 179 17.44 10.52 -6.54
C PRO A 179 16.41 10.93 -5.46
N PRO A 180 15.85 12.16 -5.53
CA PRO A 180 14.82 12.59 -4.61
C PRO A 180 13.56 11.71 -4.68
N SER A 181 12.79 11.69 -3.57
CA SER A 181 11.48 11.07 -3.58
C SER A 181 10.59 11.72 -4.65
N GLN A 182 9.99 10.90 -5.51
CA GLN A 182 9.30 11.41 -6.69
C GLN A 182 8.21 10.48 -7.21
N VAL A 183 7.27 11.06 -7.93
CA VAL A 183 6.35 10.34 -8.81
C VAL A 183 7.00 10.22 -10.18
N VAL A 184 7.11 9.00 -10.69
CA VAL A 184 7.53 8.73 -12.06
C VAL A 184 6.28 8.55 -12.92
N ARG A 185 6.10 9.47 -13.87
CA ARG A 185 4.97 9.48 -14.80
C ARG A 185 5.24 8.53 -15.95
N THR A 186 4.60 7.40 -15.96
CA THR A 186 4.70 6.42 -17.03
C THR A 186 3.60 6.62 -18.06
N VAL A 187 3.80 6.08 -19.25
CA VAL A 187 2.82 6.04 -20.32
C VAL A 187 2.56 4.58 -20.69
N THR A 188 1.33 4.15 -20.63
CA THR A 188 0.96 2.77 -21.02
C THR A 188 1.14 2.57 -22.53
N ARG A 189 1.23 1.32 -22.98
CA ARG A 189 1.29 1.00 -24.41
C ARG A 189 -0.04 1.34 -25.10
N ALA A 190 0.01 1.65 -26.38
CA ALA A 190 -1.19 1.85 -27.20
C ALA A 190 -1.98 0.55 -27.39
N ASP A 191 -1.27 -0.57 -27.52
CA ASP A 191 -1.81 -1.92 -27.72
C ASP A 191 -0.85 -3.01 -27.23
N ALA A 192 -1.26 -4.26 -27.31
CA ALA A 192 -0.49 -5.42 -26.87
C ALA A 192 0.76 -5.72 -27.72
N SER A 193 0.76 -5.29 -28.98
CA SER A 193 1.86 -5.53 -29.93
C SER A 193 2.96 -4.47 -29.85
N THR A 194 2.65 -3.30 -29.26
CA THR A 194 3.62 -2.21 -29.09
C THR A 194 4.65 -2.60 -28.02
N LEU A 195 5.94 -2.49 -28.39
CA LEU A 195 7.04 -2.74 -27.46
C LEU A 195 7.12 -1.64 -26.40
N ILE A 196 7.50 -2.05 -25.18
CA ILE A 196 7.79 -1.10 -24.10
C ILE A 196 9.11 -0.39 -24.40
N THR A 197 9.09 0.92 -24.35
CA THR A 197 10.26 1.79 -24.59
C THR A 197 10.49 2.72 -23.41
N ASN A 198 11.56 3.50 -23.43
CA ASN A 198 11.82 4.52 -22.41
C ASN A 198 10.75 5.62 -22.35
N VAL A 199 9.91 5.78 -23.38
CA VAL A 199 8.73 6.66 -23.32
C VAL A 199 7.68 6.09 -22.35
N ASN A 200 7.50 4.78 -22.38
CA ASN A 200 6.54 4.11 -21.48
C ASN A 200 7.07 4.07 -20.05
N VAL A 201 8.36 3.81 -19.89
CA VAL A 201 9.02 3.65 -18.59
C VAL A 201 10.20 4.63 -18.46
N PRO A 202 9.95 5.94 -18.32
CA PRO A 202 11.01 6.94 -18.20
C PRO A 202 11.91 6.68 -16.99
N ALA A 203 13.13 7.21 -17.01
CA ALA A 203 14.09 7.03 -15.92
C ALA A 203 13.59 7.65 -14.61
N ILE A 204 14.13 7.15 -13.48
CA ILE A 204 14.07 7.87 -12.19
C ILE A 204 14.94 9.12 -12.36
N ALA A 205 14.35 10.31 -12.23
CA ALA A 205 15.06 11.55 -12.50
C ALA A 205 16.00 11.91 -11.32
N ALA A 206 17.25 12.25 -11.63
CA ALA A 206 18.17 12.82 -10.62
C ALA A 206 17.67 14.21 -10.16
N THR A 207 17.01 14.95 -11.05
CA THR A 207 16.36 16.22 -10.76
C THR A 207 14.94 16.17 -11.33
N PRO A 208 13.97 15.69 -10.54
CA PRO A 208 12.58 15.63 -11.00
C PRO A 208 11.98 17.02 -11.18
N ALA A 209 11.07 17.17 -12.15
CA ALA A 209 10.27 18.38 -12.27
C ALA A 209 9.51 18.65 -10.95
N ALA A 210 9.29 19.91 -10.64
CA ALA A 210 8.65 20.33 -9.37
C ALA A 210 7.32 19.62 -9.13
N GLY A 211 6.49 19.46 -10.18
CA GLY A 211 5.21 18.74 -10.10
C GLY A 211 5.33 17.21 -9.93
N ASN A 212 6.52 16.67 -9.80
CA ASN A 212 6.76 15.25 -9.54
C ASN A 212 7.49 14.99 -8.22
N VAL A 213 7.93 16.03 -7.52
CA VAL A 213 8.63 15.89 -6.25
C VAL A 213 7.64 15.46 -5.17
N ILE A 214 7.96 14.39 -4.46
CA ILE A 214 7.26 13.99 -3.24
C ILE A 214 7.96 14.69 -2.08
N SER A 215 7.21 15.41 -1.27
CA SER A 215 7.74 16.13 -0.11
C SER A 215 7.09 15.68 1.19
N VAL A 216 7.79 15.89 2.29
CA VAL A 216 7.27 15.64 3.64
C VAL A 216 7.51 16.90 4.48
N THR A 217 6.45 17.41 5.09
CA THR A 217 6.50 18.56 5.98
C THR A 217 5.87 18.17 7.32
N GLY A 218 6.70 18.04 8.35
CA GLY A 218 6.25 17.47 9.62
C GLY A 218 5.76 16.03 9.45
N THR A 219 4.47 15.80 9.66
CA THR A 219 3.83 14.49 9.48
C THR A 219 3.01 14.39 8.18
N GLN A 220 2.95 15.46 7.40
CA GLN A 220 2.23 15.51 6.13
C GLN A 220 3.13 15.05 4.99
N VAL A 221 2.64 14.11 4.19
CA VAL A 221 3.28 13.65 2.96
C VAL A 221 2.49 14.19 1.77
N ASP A 222 3.13 15.01 0.96
CA ASP A 222 2.54 15.60 -0.24
C ASP A 222 2.97 14.81 -1.47
N ILE A 223 1.99 14.18 -2.10
CA ILE A 223 2.18 13.35 -3.29
C ILE A 223 1.52 14.04 -4.49
N PRO A 224 2.27 14.40 -5.53
CA PRO A 224 1.70 14.99 -6.74
C PRO A 224 0.75 14.03 -7.47
N ASN A 225 -0.40 14.57 -7.92
CA ASN A 225 -1.38 13.83 -8.72
C ASN A 225 -0.87 13.55 -10.13
#